data_3d7d47019e1e6f8646f8d237fdd3ca73
#
_entry.id   3d7d47019e1e6f8646f8d237fdd3ca73
#
_cell.length_a   1.000
_cell.length_b   1.000
_cell.length_c   1.000
_cell.angle_alpha   90.00
_cell.angle_beta   90.00
_cell.angle_gamma   90.00
#
_symmetry.space_group_name_H-M   'P 1'
#
loop_
_entity.id
_entity.type
_entity.pdbx_description
1 polymer ?
#
loop_
_entity_poly.entity_id
_entity_poly.type
_entity_poly.pdbx_seq_one_letter_code
_entity_poly.pdbx_strand_id
1 'polypeptide(L)'
;MSKRIFLMATTVLLSATVFSQRIDSIFFHLYTDSLKKGQHNYINVDGKLSNGQWQPLTSKEIQFSSSACEFQGNELVVPLDFKEEKIKVKAALKTNPAISREITIWIKKIPDPDSLPGLDQVLKPQPSKKRKKN
;
A
#
# COMPACT_ATOMS: atom_id res chain seq x y z
N MET A 1 42.19 -35.25 -49.37
CA MET A 1 40.79 -34.77 -49.46
C MET A 1 40.29 -34.47 -48.07
N SER A 2 40.27 -33.21 -47.70
CA SER A 2 39.74 -32.81 -46.39
C SER A 2 38.26 -32.62 -46.45
N LYS A 3 37.50 -33.50 -45.78
CA LYS A 3 36.08 -33.30 -45.54
C LYS A 3 35.89 -32.24 -44.50
N ARG A 4 35.60 -31.03 -44.91
CA ARG A 4 35.19 -29.97 -44.01
C ARG A 4 33.75 -30.26 -43.58
N ILE A 5 33.58 -30.78 -42.39
CA ILE A 5 32.30 -30.89 -41.70
C ILE A 5 31.91 -29.49 -41.30
N PHE A 6 30.94 -28.94 -42.04
CA PHE A 6 30.34 -27.66 -41.71
C PHE A 6 29.33 -27.93 -40.59
N LEU A 7 29.81 -27.76 -39.37
CA LEU A 7 28.95 -27.83 -38.15
C LEU A 7 28.13 -26.54 -38.10
N MET A 8 26.94 -26.56 -38.71
CA MET A 8 25.99 -25.48 -38.59
C MET A 8 25.40 -25.54 -37.17
N ALA A 9 26.03 -24.78 -36.26
CA ALA A 9 25.46 -24.54 -34.94
C ALA A 9 24.21 -23.68 -35.13
N THR A 10 23.07 -24.32 -35.20
CA THR A 10 21.78 -23.66 -35.16
C THR A 10 21.54 -23.17 -33.75
N THR A 11 22.00 -21.94 -33.49
CA THR A 11 21.66 -21.23 -32.25
C THR A 11 20.17 -20.92 -32.29
N VAL A 12 19.36 -21.79 -31.71
CA VAL A 12 17.98 -21.49 -31.43
C VAL A 12 17.97 -20.40 -30.37
N LEU A 13 17.86 -19.16 -30.82
CA LEU A 13 17.49 -18.06 -29.96
C LEU A 13 16.07 -18.36 -29.46
N LEU A 14 16.00 -18.96 -28.25
CA LEU A 14 14.79 -18.92 -27.47
C LEU A 14 14.56 -17.46 -27.10
N SER A 15 13.80 -16.77 -27.93
CA SER A 15 13.19 -15.49 -27.56
C SER A 15 12.18 -15.81 -26.45
N ALA A 16 12.65 -15.82 -25.22
CA ALA A 16 11.76 -15.78 -24.07
C ALA A 16 10.98 -14.46 -24.19
N THR A 17 9.77 -14.54 -24.69
CA THR A 17 8.82 -13.43 -24.60
C THR A 17 8.57 -13.24 -23.12
N VAL A 18 9.34 -12.33 -22.53
CA VAL A 18 9.06 -11.84 -21.21
C VAL A 18 7.71 -11.11 -21.33
N PHE A 19 6.63 -11.83 -21.04
CA PHE A 19 5.35 -11.19 -20.82
C PHE A 19 5.54 -10.29 -19.60
N SER A 20 5.85 -9.01 -19.85
CA SER A 20 5.81 -7.99 -18.82
C SER A 20 4.38 -8.00 -18.29
N GLN A 21 4.24 -8.45 -17.04
CA GLN A 21 2.94 -8.51 -16.39
C GLN A 21 2.46 -7.08 -16.21
N ARG A 22 1.32 -6.77 -16.85
CA ARG A 22 0.72 -5.45 -16.79
C ARG A 22 -0.12 -5.34 -15.53
N ILE A 23 -0.08 -4.16 -14.90
CA ILE A 23 -0.99 -3.81 -13.82
C ILE A 23 -2.33 -3.41 -14.45
N ASP A 24 -3.38 -4.17 -14.18
CA ASP A 24 -4.71 -3.93 -14.72
C ASP A 24 -5.57 -3.05 -13.82
N SER A 25 -5.33 -3.09 -12.51
CA SER A 25 -6.06 -2.27 -11.53
C SER A 25 -5.21 -2.06 -10.27
N ILE A 26 -5.56 -1.04 -9.49
CA ILE A 26 -4.91 -0.72 -8.22
C ILE A 26 -5.93 -0.60 -7.11
N PHE A 27 -5.53 -0.90 -5.88
CA PHE A 27 -6.40 -0.87 -4.71
C PHE A 27 -5.63 -0.36 -3.49
N PHE A 28 -6.28 0.45 -2.67
CA PHE A 28 -5.75 0.78 -1.35
C PHE A 28 -5.96 -0.40 -0.41
N HIS A 29 -4.91 -0.74 0.32
CA HIS A 29 -4.91 -1.81 1.31
C HIS A 29 -4.30 -1.29 2.60
N LEU A 30 -5.05 -0.41 3.29
CA LEU A 30 -4.57 0.27 4.47
C LEU A 30 -4.49 -0.70 5.66
N TYR A 31 -3.43 -0.57 6.45
CA TYR A 31 -3.22 -1.34 7.68
C TYR A 31 -3.91 -0.70 8.90
N THR A 32 -4.36 0.54 8.75
CA THR A 32 -5.08 1.29 9.80
C THR A 32 -6.31 1.96 9.20
N ASP A 33 -7.31 2.20 10.03
CA ASP A 33 -8.54 2.91 9.66
C ASP A 33 -8.41 4.43 9.78
N SER A 34 -7.33 4.92 10.39
CA SER A 34 -7.09 6.33 10.61
C SER A 34 -5.62 6.70 10.59
N LEU A 35 -5.32 7.92 10.14
CA LEU A 35 -3.97 8.47 10.07
C LEU A 35 -3.60 9.15 11.40
N LYS A 36 -2.33 9.04 11.76
CA LYS A 36 -1.78 9.62 12.99
C LYS A 36 -1.11 10.95 12.71
N LYS A 37 -1.35 11.94 13.57
CA LYS A 37 -0.67 13.23 13.52
C LYS A 37 0.76 13.14 14.01
N GLY A 38 1.61 14.03 13.50
CA GLY A 38 3.00 14.16 13.93
C GLY A 38 3.90 13.02 13.49
N GLN A 39 3.48 12.22 12.52
CA GLN A 39 4.27 11.10 12.03
C GLN A 39 3.99 10.76 10.56
N HIS A 40 4.82 9.89 10.02
CA HIS A 40 4.67 9.32 8.69
C HIS A 40 3.64 8.19 8.72
N ASN A 41 2.68 8.24 7.81
CA ASN A 41 1.63 7.23 7.68
C ASN A 41 1.82 6.51 6.35
N TYR A 42 2.17 5.25 6.39
CA TYR A 42 2.35 4.44 5.18
C TYR A 42 1.02 4.18 4.49
N ILE A 43 0.94 4.52 3.21
CA ILE A 43 -0.24 4.28 2.37
C ILE A 43 0.07 3.11 1.44
N ASN A 44 -0.48 1.96 1.78
CA ASN A 44 -0.31 0.76 0.96
C ASN A 44 -1.25 0.75 -0.23
N VAL A 45 -0.69 0.47 -1.40
CA VAL A 45 -1.43 0.25 -2.66
C VAL A 45 -0.96 -1.04 -3.28
N ASP A 46 -1.88 -1.91 -3.58
CA ASP A 46 -1.63 -3.16 -4.29
C ASP A 46 -2.13 -3.07 -5.74
N GLY A 47 -1.33 -3.59 -6.65
CA GLY A 47 -1.70 -3.76 -8.05
C GLY A 47 -2.16 -5.17 -8.32
N LYS A 48 -3.25 -5.32 -9.06
CA LYS A 48 -3.65 -6.58 -9.64
C LYS A 48 -3.06 -6.72 -11.03
N LEU A 49 -2.27 -7.76 -11.22
CA LEU A 49 -1.59 -8.03 -12.48
C LEU A 49 -2.51 -8.75 -13.47
N SER A 50 -2.18 -8.69 -14.75
CA SER A 50 -2.92 -9.35 -15.83
C SER A 50 -3.04 -10.86 -15.68
N ASN A 51 -2.12 -11.50 -14.93
CA ASN A 51 -2.18 -12.93 -14.61
C ASN A 51 -3.01 -13.24 -13.33
N GLY A 52 -3.65 -12.24 -12.72
CA GLY A 52 -4.44 -12.38 -11.50
C GLY A 52 -3.65 -12.32 -10.19
N GLN A 53 -2.33 -12.24 -10.22
CA GLN A 53 -1.49 -12.07 -9.03
C GLN A 53 -1.56 -10.65 -8.49
N TRP A 54 -1.24 -10.50 -7.21
CA TRP A 54 -1.15 -9.22 -6.52
C TRP A 54 0.30 -8.82 -6.32
N GLN A 55 0.58 -7.54 -6.46
CA GLN A 55 1.90 -6.96 -6.25
C GLN A 55 1.79 -5.67 -5.45
N PRO A 56 2.52 -5.53 -4.33
CA PRO A 56 2.64 -4.26 -3.65
C PRO A 56 3.29 -3.22 -4.57
N LEU A 57 2.70 -2.03 -4.62
CA LEU A 57 3.18 -0.92 -5.45
C LEU A 57 3.76 0.18 -4.56
N THR A 58 4.78 0.83 -5.09
CA THR A 58 5.47 1.93 -4.42
C THR A 58 5.34 3.23 -5.20
N SER A 59 5.93 4.29 -4.67
CA SER A 59 6.05 5.57 -5.39
C SER A 59 6.85 5.48 -6.69
N LYS A 60 7.49 4.35 -6.98
CA LYS A 60 8.10 4.06 -8.29
C LYS A 60 7.05 3.88 -9.37
N GLU A 61 5.98 3.16 -9.05
CA GLU A 61 4.88 2.85 -9.97
C GLU A 61 3.71 3.81 -9.82
N ILE A 62 3.49 4.34 -8.61
CA ILE A 62 2.31 5.14 -8.23
C ILE A 62 2.68 6.61 -8.06
N GLN A 63 1.87 7.47 -8.66
CA GLN A 63 1.80 8.88 -8.34
C GLN A 63 0.76 9.08 -7.24
N PHE A 64 1.24 9.44 -6.05
CA PHE A 64 0.38 9.80 -4.93
C PHE A 64 0.06 11.29 -4.93
N SER A 65 -1.15 11.63 -4.49
CA SER A 65 -1.56 13.00 -4.18
C SER A 65 -2.60 13.02 -3.07
N SER A 66 -2.73 14.13 -2.38
CA SER A 66 -3.73 14.28 -1.32
C SER A 66 -4.35 15.68 -1.33
N SER A 67 -5.53 15.81 -0.71
CA SER A 67 -6.22 17.10 -0.53
C SER A 67 -5.48 18.04 0.42
N ALA A 68 -4.68 17.50 1.31
CA ALA A 68 -3.84 18.20 2.28
C ALA A 68 -2.69 17.30 2.69
N CYS A 69 -1.61 17.87 3.17
CA CYS A 69 -0.36 17.18 3.52
C CYS A 69 0.41 16.65 2.31
N GLU A 70 1.66 16.33 2.52
CA GLU A 70 2.58 15.93 1.46
C GLU A 70 2.99 14.47 1.62
N PHE A 71 3.26 13.85 0.47
CA PHE A 71 3.82 12.52 0.40
C PHE A 71 5.34 12.55 0.35
N GLN A 72 5.96 11.64 1.10
CA GLN A 72 7.36 11.26 0.98
C GLN A 72 7.40 9.77 0.61
N GLY A 73 7.62 9.48 -0.66
CA GLY A 73 7.45 8.12 -1.18
C GLY A 73 6.00 7.62 -1.00
N ASN A 74 5.83 6.54 -0.28
CA ASN A 74 4.52 5.97 0.07
C ASN A 74 3.95 6.51 1.39
N GLU A 75 4.64 7.42 2.04
CA GLU A 75 4.26 7.92 3.37
C GLU A 75 3.59 9.28 3.27
N LEU A 76 2.41 9.42 3.85
CA LEU A 76 1.73 10.69 4.03
C LEU A 76 2.14 11.30 5.37
N VAL A 77 2.74 12.48 5.33
CA VAL A 77 3.21 13.18 6.53
C VAL A 77 2.10 14.10 7.02
N VAL A 78 1.50 13.77 8.15
CA VAL A 78 0.44 14.57 8.76
C VAL A 78 1.05 15.42 9.89
N PRO A 79 1.04 16.76 9.79
CA PRO A 79 1.55 17.62 10.84
C PRO A 79 0.81 17.44 12.16
N LEU A 80 1.50 17.72 13.28
CA LEU A 80 0.90 17.58 14.60
C LEU A 80 -0.27 18.56 14.83
N ASP A 81 -0.18 19.74 14.24
CA ASP A 81 -1.18 20.82 14.33
C ASP A 81 -2.28 20.74 13.27
N PHE A 82 -2.33 19.65 12.50
CA PHE A 82 -3.33 19.46 11.46
C PHE A 82 -4.75 19.53 12.03
N LYS A 83 -5.64 20.29 11.39
CA LYS A 83 -6.97 20.63 11.93
C LYS A 83 -8.12 19.84 11.32
N GLU A 84 -7.97 19.38 10.08
CA GLU A 84 -9.04 18.65 9.40
C GLU A 84 -9.23 17.24 10.00
N GLU A 85 -10.46 16.74 9.88
CA GLU A 85 -10.81 15.42 10.43
C GLU A 85 -10.54 14.27 9.46
N LYS A 86 -10.35 14.57 8.18
CA LYS A 86 -10.16 13.59 7.12
C LYS A 86 -9.31 14.16 5.99
N ILE A 87 -8.65 13.27 5.28
CA ILE A 87 -7.84 13.59 4.09
C ILE A 87 -8.32 12.70 2.95
N LYS A 88 -8.41 13.29 1.78
CA LYS A 88 -8.66 12.56 0.55
C LYS A 88 -7.31 12.24 -0.09
N VAL A 89 -7.08 10.98 -0.38
CA VAL A 89 -5.84 10.47 -0.98
C VAL A 89 -6.16 9.85 -2.33
N LYS A 90 -5.38 10.20 -3.33
CA LYS A 90 -5.46 9.62 -4.67
C LYS A 90 -4.16 8.91 -5.02
N ALA A 91 -4.28 7.74 -5.61
CA ALA A 91 -3.19 6.99 -6.24
C ALA A 91 -3.49 6.82 -7.73
N ALA A 92 -2.51 7.06 -8.58
CA ALA A 92 -2.62 6.85 -10.01
C ALA A 92 -1.39 6.10 -10.53
N LEU A 93 -1.59 5.14 -11.41
CA LEU A 93 -0.48 4.41 -12.02
C LEU A 93 0.28 5.34 -12.98
N LYS A 94 1.59 5.50 -12.79
CA LYS A 94 2.42 6.41 -13.60
C LYS A 94 2.44 6.05 -15.09
N THR A 95 2.44 4.75 -15.42
CA THR A 95 2.44 4.25 -16.79
C THR A 95 1.08 4.35 -17.48
N ASN A 96 0.00 4.42 -16.70
CA ASN A 96 -1.35 4.64 -17.19
C ASN A 96 -2.21 5.36 -16.14
N PRO A 97 -2.19 6.71 -16.11
CA PRO A 97 -2.92 7.50 -15.10
C PRO A 97 -4.44 7.33 -15.10
N ALA A 98 -5.02 6.75 -16.14
CA ALA A 98 -6.44 6.37 -16.16
C ALA A 98 -6.75 5.27 -15.11
N ILE A 99 -5.75 4.45 -14.75
CA ILE A 99 -5.84 3.51 -13.65
C ILE A 99 -5.53 4.26 -12.37
N SER A 100 -6.57 4.70 -11.69
CA SER A 100 -6.45 5.47 -10.45
C SER A 100 -7.55 5.10 -9.45
N ARG A 101 -7.28 5.38 -8.18
CA ARG A 101 -8.22 5.22 -7.07
C ARG A 101 -8.12 6.42 -6.13
N GLU A 102 -9.22 6.74 -5.50
CA GLU A 102 -9.31 7.76 -4.48
C GLU A 102 -9.98 7.18 -3.24
N ILE A 103 -9.49 7.56 -2.06
CA ILE A 103 -10.04 7.15 -0.77
C ILE A 103 -10.03 8.34 0.18
N THR A 104 -11.01 8.40 1.08
CA THR A 104 -11.03 9.34 2.19
C THR A 104 -10.63 8.60 3.46
N ILE A 105 -9.62 9.11 4.16
CA ILE A 105 -9.06 8.51 5.37
C ILE A 105 -9.26 9.48 6.53
N TRP A 106 -9.72 8.97 7.67
CA TRP A 106 -9.92 9.76 8.87
C TRP A 106 -8.60 10.05 9.59
N ILE A 107 -8.55 11.18 10.28
CA ILE A 107 -7.42 11.53 11.15
C ILE A 107 -7.75 11.07 12.57
N LYS A 108 -6.83 10.38 13.20
CA LYS A 108 -6.96 9.92 14.58
C LYS A 108 -7.00 11.11 15.54
N LYS A 109 -8.09 11.24 16.30
CA LYS A 109 -8.32 12.35 17.24
C LYS A 109 -7.58 12.14 18.55
N ILE A 110 -7.54 10.89 19.02
CA ILE A 110 -6.92 10.52 20.30
C ILE A 110 -5.56 9.90 19.98
N PRO A 111 -4.46 10.47 20.51
CA PRO A 111 -3.13 9.88 20.36
C PRO A 111 -3.08 8.46 20.92
N ASP A 112 -2.15 7.65 20.42
CA ASP A 112 -1.86 6.37 21.05
C ASP A 112 -1.29 6.62 22.44
N PRO A 113 -1.57 5.75 23.44
CA PRO A 113 -0.94 5.87 24.73
C PRO A 113 0.58 5.73 24.61
N ASP A 114 1.33 6.52 25.37
CA ASP A 114 2.80 6.55 25.35
C ASP A 114 3.43 5.21 25.73
N SER A 115 2.67 4.34 26.38
CA SER A 115 3.10 3.00 26.78
C SER A 115 1.99 1.97 26.49
N LEU A 116 2.39 0.80 26.04
CA LEU A 116 1.47 -0.33 25.94
C LEU A 116 1.04 -0.76 27.35
N PRO A 117 -0.22 -1.16 27.56
CA PRO A 117 -0.65 -1.76 28.81
C PRO A 117 0.25 -2.92 29.19
N GLY A 118 0.72 -2.95 30.43
CA GLY A 118 1.48 -4.09 30.94
C GLY A 118 0.65 -5.37 30.88
N LEU A 119 1.33 -6.51 30.80
CA LEU A 119 0.67 -7.83 30.71
C LEU A 119 -0.35 -8.02 31.84
N ASP A 120 -0.05 -7.52 33.04
CA ASP A 120 -0.95 -7.57 34.22
C ASP A 120 -2.24 -6.77 34.03
N GLN A 121 -2.22 -5.72 33.22
CA GLN A 121 -3.41 -4.91 32.93
C GLN A 121 -4.31 -5.60 31.88
N VAL A 122 -3.70 -6.30 30.95
CA VAL A 122 -4.42 -7.03 29.90
C VAL A 122 -5.06 -8.30 30.45
N LEU A 123 -4.39 -8.96 31.41
CA LEU A 123 -4.85 -10.24 32.00
C LEU A 123 -5.88 -10.08 33.14
N LYS A 124 -6.12 -8.85 33.63
CA LYS A 124 -7.18 -8.64 34.63
C LYS A 124 -8.54 -8.88 34.01
N PRO A 125 -9.38 -9.76 34.60
CA PRO A 125 -10.75 -9.98 34.14
C PRO A 125 -11.49 -8.64 34.16
N GLN A 126 -12.08 -8.25 33.05
CA GLN A 126 -12.97 -7.09 32.98
C GLN A 126 -14.17 -7.34 33.89
N PRO A 127 -14.56 -6.41 34.79
CA PRO A 127 -15.76 -6.58 35.61
C PRO A 127 -16.96 -6.70 34.68
N SER A 128 -17.66 -7.82 34.76
CA SER A 128 -18.86 -8.09 34.00
C SER A 128 -19.89 -6.98 34.26
N LYS A 129 -20.31 -6.25 33.23
CA LYS A 129 -21.42 -5.32 33.31
C LYS A 129 -22.66 -6.11 33.74
N LYS A 130 -23.08 -5.97 35.01
CA LYS A 130 -24.36 -6.50 35.49
C LYS A 130 -25.47 -5.93 34.61
N ARG A 131 -26.09 -6.80 33.82
CA ARG A 131 -27.28 -6.50 33.06
C ARG A 131 -28.40 -6.19 34.05
N LYS A 132 -28.82 -4.91 34.18
CA LYS A 132 -30.01 -4.56 34.91
C LYS A 132 -31.19 -5.23 34.20
N LYS A 133 -31.84 -6.19 34.86
CA LYS A 133 -33.16 -6.65 34.48
C LYS A 133 -34.16 -5.58 34.90
N ASN A 134 -34.87 -5.03 33.95
CA ASN A 134 -36.16 -4.39 34.16
C ASN A 134 -37.23 -5.46 34.03
#